data_0b4408aabf6da2d4cec1631700f19853
#
_entry.id   0b4408aabf6da2d4cec1631700f19853
#
_cell.length_a   1.000
_cell.length_b   1.000
_cell.length_c   1.000
_cell.angle_alpha   90.00
_cell.angle_beta   90.00
_cell.angle_gamma   90.00
#
_symmetry.space_group_name_H-M   'P 1'
#
loop_
_entity.id
_entity.type
_entity.pdbx_description
1 polymer ?
#
loop_
_entity_poly.entity_id
_entity_poly.type
_entity_poly.pdbx_seq_one_letter_code
_entity_poly.pdbx_strand_id
1 'polypeptide(L)'
;MEPNFKSSKQASSRHKQNTPVETDGFFGIESVKKSELGDPKPVLAFLAQSVIETLAGVRDVDQSARWLSDSVYQQLRQRSLASKRSRLDKNQPAMRPNLVIGKISTFSPRDGVVEGVVVVHNRDRARAVAIRLEGYNGRWRAKSVAVL
;
A
#
# COMPACT_ATOMS: atom_id res chain seq x y z
N MET A 1 29.69 -68.41 -36.62
CA MET A 1 28.80 -67.34 -37.04
C MET A 1 28.08 -66.81 -35.81
N GLU A 2 28.56 -65.76 -35.23
CA GLU A 2 27.90 -65.16 -34.07
C GLU A 2 27.17 -63.89 -34.50
N PRO A 3 25.92 -63.70 -34.17
CA PRO A 3 25.24 -62.44 -34.41
C PRO A 3 25.65 -61.46 -33.31
N ASN A 4 26.28 -60.42 -33.75
CA ASN A 4 26.74 -59.35 -32.85
C ASN A 4 25.50 -58.48 -32.46
N PHE A 5 25.01 -58.67 -31.26
CA PHE A 5 23.95 -57.85 -30.73
C PHE A 5 24.53 -56.68 -29.98
N LYS A 6 24.75 -55.55 -30.64
CA LYS A 6 25.04 -54.30 -29.99
C LYS A 6 23.75 -53.68 -29.53
N SER A 7 23.39 -53.93 -28.32
CA SER A 7 22.33 -53.19 -27.63
C SER A 7 22.90 -51.86 -27.19
N SER A 8 22.62 -50.82 -27.95
CA SER A 8 22.87 -49.47 -27.52
C SER A 8 21.68 -49.05 -26.62
N LYS A 9 21.87 -49.20 -25.32
CA LYS A 9 21.01 -48.54 -24.37
C LYS A 9 21.37 -47.04 -24.37
N GLN A 10 20.61 -46.26 -25.11
CA GLN A 10 20.56 -44.85 -24.85
C GLN A 10 19.85 -44.63 -23.54
N ALA A 11 20.62 -44.32 -22.52
CA ALA A 11 20.06 -43.78 -21.28
C ALA A 11 19.62 -42.36 -21.60
N SER A 12 18.34 -42.19 -21.87
CA SER A 12 17.76 -40.85 -21.87
C SER A 12 17.78 -40.35 -20.43
N SER A 13 18.74 -39.51 -20.13
CA SER A 13 18.70 -38.72 -18.90
C SER A 13 17.49 -37.78 -19.00
N ARG A 14 16.38 -38.22 -18.44
CA ARG A 14 15.31 -37.29 -18.14
C ARG A 14 15.86 -36.32 -17.11
N HIS A 15 16.28 -35.20 -17.60
CA HIS A 15 16.51 -34.03 -16.79
C HIS A 15 15.16 -33.70 -16.16
N LYS A 16 14.97 -34.15 -14.93
CA LYS A 16 13.89 -33.60 -14.11
C LYS A 16 14.23 -32.14 -13.91
N GLN A 17 13.65 -31.29 -14.73
CA GLN A 17 13.55 -29.89 -14.40
C GLN A 17 12.75 -29.85 -13.09
N ASN A 18 13.48 -29.67 -12.00
CA ASN A 18 12.88 -29.19 -10.77
C ASN A 18 12.42 -27.77 -11.08
N THR A 19 11.23 -27.66 -11.58
CA THR A 19 10.50 -26.39 -11.46
C THR A 19 10.39 -26.13 -9.97
N PRO A 20 10.92 -25.04 -9.45
CA PRO A 20 10.62 -24.65 -8.10
C PRO A 20 9.10 -24.61 -8.00
N VAL A 21 8.55 -25.37 -7.11
CA VAL A 21 7.15 -25.19 -6.74
C VAL A 21 7.13 -23.79 -6.15
N GLU A 22 6.61 -22.84 -6.93
CA GLU A 22 6.36 -21.49 -6.43
C GLU A 22 5.30 -21.60 -5.36
N THR A 23 5.75 -21.89 -4.14
CA THR A 23 4.93 -21.91 -2.94
C THR A 23 4.39 -20.53 -2.59
N ASP A 24 4.93 -19.50 -3.23
CA ASP A 24 4.48 -18.11 -3.01
C ASP A 24 3.12 -17.78 -3.62
N GLY A 25 2.64 -18.55 -4.59
CA GLY A 25 1.34 -18.34 -5.22
C GLY A 25 0.13 -18.76 -4.35
N PHE A 26 0.34 -19.58 -3.32
CA PHE A 26 -0.78 -20.12 -2.52
C PHE A 26 -1.13 -19.26 -1.31
N PHE A 27 -0.17 -18.50 -0.78
CA PHE A 27 -0.34 -17.60 0.37
C PHE A 27 0.24 -16.20 0.12
N GLY A 28 0.84 -15.96 -1.06
CA GLY A 28 1.45 -14.70 -1.42
C GLY A 28 0.42 -13.72 -1.98
N ILE A 29 0.50 -12.49 -1.51
CA ILE A 29 -0.08 -11.35 -2.21
C ILE A 29 0.60 -11.29 -3.56
N GLU A 30 -0.14 -11.51 -4.65
CA GLU A 30 0.42 -11.33 -5.99
C GLU A 30 1.03 -9.94 -6.10
N SER A 31 2.33 -9.89 -6.37
CA SER A 31 3.02 -8.64 -6.62
C SER A 31 2.53 -8.06 -7.94
N VAL A 32 1.67 -7.07 -7.88
CA VAL A 32 1.16 -6.37 -9.05
C VAL A 32 2.24 -5.43 -9.57
N LYS A 33 2.54 -5.50 -10.85
CA LYS A 33 3.53 -4.64 -11.49
C LYS A 33 3.08 -3.18 -11.42
N LYS A 34 4.02 -2.28 -11.16
CA LYS A 34 3.77 -0.82 -11.10
C LYS A 34 3.06 -0.29 -12.35
N SER A 35 3.38 -0.82 -13.54
CA SER A 35 2.75 -0.43 -14.81
C SER A 35 1.25 -0.70 -14.86
N GLU A 36 0.74 -1.65 -14.08
CA GLU A 36 -0.67 -2.01 -14.02
C GLU A 36 -1.45 -1.16 -13.01
N LEU A 37 -0.74 -0.49 -12.09
CA LEU A 37 -1.32 0.25 -10.98
C LEU A 37 -1.53 1.73 -11.26
N GLY A 38 -0.85 2.27 -12.25
CA GLY A 38 -0.86 3.68 -12.59
C GLY A 38 0.03 4.54 -11.68
N ASP A 39 -0.04 5.85 -11.86
CA ASP A 39 0.76 6.81 -11.10
C ASP A 39 0.32 6.84 -9.63
N PRO A 40 1.23 6.60 -8.69
CA PRO A 40 0.89 6.63 -7.26
C PRO A 40 0.65 8.05 -6.70
N LYS A 41 1.14 9.09 -7.36
CA LYS A 41 1.09 10.46 -6.80
C LYS A 41 -0.32 10.98 -6.55
N PRO A 42 -1.30 10.83 -7.46
CA PRO A 42 -2.68 11.24 -7.17
C PRO A 42 -3.29 10.50 -5.97
N VAL A 43 -2.98 9.22 -5.83
CA VAL A 43 -3.44 8.39 -4.69
C VAL A 43 -2.81 8.88 -3.40
N LEU A 44 -1.51 9.17 -3.41
CA LEU A 44 -0.81 9.71 -2.25
C LEU A 44 -1.38 11.07 -1.81
N ALA A 45 -1.64 11.96 -2.75
CA ALA A 45 -2.25 13.26 -2.47
C ALA A 45 -3.65 13.11 -1.85
N PHE A 46 -4.49 12.28 -2.44
CA PHE A 46 -5.83 11.99 -1.94
C PHE A 46 -5.79 11.39 -0.53
N LEU A 47 -4.94 10.40 -0.29
CA LEU A 47 -4.84 9.75 1.01
C LEU A 47 -4.28 10.66 2.09
N ALA A 48 -3.27 11.48 1.77
CA ALA A 48 -2.71 12.44 2.72
C ALA A 48 -3.77 13.44 3.18
N GLN A 49 -4.54 13.99 2.26
CA GLN A 49 -5.66 14.88 2.57
C GLN A 49 -6.72 14.16 3.39
N SER A 50 -7.13 12.96 2.96
CA SER A 50 -8.16 12.17 3.63
C SER A 50 -7.79 11.81 5.06
N VAL A 51 -6.55 11.46 5.32
CA VAL A 51 -6.04 11.12 6.66
C VAL A 51 -6.15 12.35 7.58
N ILE A 52 -5.67 13.49 7.14
CA ILE A 52 -5.73 14.72 7.96
C ILE A 52 -7.16 15.14 8.23
N GLU A 53 -8.03 15.10 7.23
CA GLU A 53 -9.46 15.41 7.40
C GLU A 53 -10.17 14.41 8.30
N THR A 54 -9.82 13.14 8.23
CA THR A 54 -10.36 12.10 9.12
C THR A 54 -9.97 12.37 10.58
N LEU A 55 -8.70 12.69 10.81
CA LEU A 55 -8.22 13.04 12.15
C LEU A 55 -8.80 14.36 12.67
N ALA A 56 -9.12 15.29 11.79
CA ALA A 56 -9.81 16.53 12.13
C ALA A 56 -11.31 16.34 12.41
N GLY A 57 -11.85 15.16 12.10
CA GLY A 57 -13.25 14.83 12.35
C GLY A 57 -14.24 15.34 11.29
N VAL A 58 -13.74 15.77 10.12
CA VAL A 58 -14.59 16.31 9.03
C VAL A 58 -14.77 15.33 7.88
N ARG A 59 -14.15 14.16 7.98
CA ARG A 59 -14.28 13.05 7.03
C ARG A 59 -14.44 11.74 7.79
N ASP A 60 -15.34 10.89 7.32
CA ASP A 60 -15.46 9.52 7.82
C ASP A 60 -14.38 8.63 7.19
N VAL A 61 -13.73 7.79 8.01
CA VAL A 61 -12.72 6.85 7.54
C VAL A 61 -13.28 5.88 6.49
N ASP A 62 -14.55 5.55 6.54
CA ASP A 62 -15.21 4.66 5.58
C ASP A 62 -15.17 5.19 4.15
N GLN A 63 -15.08 6.50 3.95
CA GLN A 63 -14.96 7.11 2.64
C GLN A 63 -13.64 6.77 1.93
N SER A 64 -12.62 6.41 2.70
CA SER A 64 -11.30 6.03 2.18
C SER A 64 -11.01 4.53 2.31
N ALA A 65 -11.93 3.75 2.86
CA ALA A 65 -11.72 2.35 3.24
C ALA A 65 -11.16 1.47 2.12
N ARG A 66 -11.64 1.68 0.89
CA ARG A 66 -11.19 0.91 -0.28
C ARG A 66 -9.70 1.07 -0.61
N TRP A 67 -9.09 2.16 -0.15
CA TRP A 67 -7.69 2.51 -0.38
C TRP A 67 -6.79 2.12 0.78
N LEU A 68 -7.35 1.56 1.84
CA LEU A 68 -6.65 1.27 3.08
C LEU A 68 -6.60 -0.23 3.34
N SER A 69 -5.47 -0.70 3.87
CA SER A 69 -5.42 -2.03 4.49
C SER A 69 -6.29 -2.07 5.74
N ASP A 70 -6.69 -3.25 6.17
CA ASP A 70 -7.51 -3.39 7.36
C ASP A 70 -6.82 -2.82 8.60
N SER A 71 -5.51 -3.00 8.73
CA SER A 71 -4.73 -2.46 9.84
C SER A 71 -4.70 -0.94 9.83
N VAL A 72 -4.51 -0.31 8.67
CA VAL A 72 -4.53 1.16 8.52
C VAL A 72 -5.91 1.71 8.80
N TYR A 73 -6.96 1.06 8.28
CA TYR A 73 -8.34 1.43 8.56
C TYR A 73 -8.63 1.45 10.06
N GLN A 74 -8.29 0.37 10.77
CA GLN A 74 -8.51 0.28 12.21
C GLN A 74 -7.70 1.32 13.00
N GLN A 75 -6.46 1.53 12.62
CA GLN A 75 -5.60 2.55 13.24
C GLN A 75 -6.19 3.95 13.09
N LEU A 76 -6.62 4.32 11.89
CA LEU A 76 -7.23 5.63 11.64
C LEU A 76 -8.56 5.79 12.35
N ARG A 77 -9.38 4.74 12.37
CA ARG A 77 -10.65 4.74 13.10
C ARG A 77 -10.44 5.00 14.59
N GLN A 78 -9.50 4.30 15.22
CA GLN A 78 -9.19 4.47 16.64
C GLN A 78 -8.67 5.89 16.94
N ARG A 79 -7.78 6.41 16.11
CA ARG A 79 -7.24 7.77 16.26
C ARG A 79 -8.33 8.83 16.06
N SER A 80 -9.21 8.63 15.10
CA SER A 80 -10.35 9.51 14.84
C SER A 80 -11.29 9.57 16.04
N LEU A 81 -11.60 8.41 16.65
CA LEU A 81 -12.43 8.34 17.85
C LEU A 81 -11.75 9.01 19.04
N ALA A 82 -10.45 8.83 19.24
CA ALA A 82 -9.70 9.48 20.31
C ALA A 82 -9.70 11.02 20.14
N SER A 83 -9.50 11.50 18.91
CA SER A 83 -9.56 12.93 18.60
C SER A 83 -10.94 13.51 18.85
N LYS A 84 -12.00 12.77 18.52
CA LYS A 84 -13.39 13.18 18.79
C LYS A 84 -13.65 13.31 20.30
N ARG A 85 -13.19 12.35 21.09
CA ARG A 85 -13.31 12.42 22.57
C ARG A 85 -12.58 13.63 23.12
N SER A 86 -11.36 13.88 22.66
CA SER A 86 -10.57 15.04 23.07
C SER A 86 -11.27 16.36 22.76
N ARG A 87 -11.88 16.48 21.58
CA ARG A 87 -12.66 17.68 21.22
C ARG A 87 -13.89 17.85 22.09
N LEU A 88 -14.62 16.77 22.38
CA LEU A 88 -15.79 16.81 23.25
C LEU A 88 -15.42 17.24 24.67
N ASP A 89 -14.34 16.70 25.23
CA ASP A 89 -13.86 17.07 26.56
C ASP A 89 -13.43 18.54 26.66
N LYS A 90 -12.88 19.09 25.58
CA LYS A 90 -12.46 20.49 25.49
C LYS A 90 -13.56 21.42 24.96
N ASN A 91 -14.75 20.88 24.70
CA ASN A 91 -15.86 21.61 24.11
C ASN A 91 -15.48 22.33 22.78
N GLN A 92 -14.68 21.66 21.95
CA GLN A 92 -14.22 22.16 20.67
C GLN A 92 -14.95 21.47 19.52
N PRO A 93 -15.55 22.21 18.57
CA PRO A 93 -16.16 21.62 17.39
C PRO A 93 -15.11 21.10 16.43
N ALA A 94 -15.48 20.11 15.62
CA ALA A 94 -14.66 19.72 14.47
C ALA A 94 -14.60 20.87 13.46
N MET A 95 -13.39 21.22 13.04
CA MET A 95 -13.17 22.30 12.05
C MET A 95 -12.51 21.71 10.81
N ARG A 96 -13.05 22.03 9.64
CA ARG A 96 -12.46 21.64 8.37
C ARG A 96 -11.15 22.41 8.16
N PRO A 97 -10.02 21.70 8.06
CA PRO A 97 -8.75 22.36 7.75
C PRO A 97 -8.74 22.84 6.30
N ASN A 98 -8.06 23.94 6.04
CA ASN A 98 -7.81 24.43 4.69
C ASN A 98 -6.47 23.87 4.20
N LEU A 99 -6.51 22.72 3.52
CA LEU A 99 -5.33 21.96 3.14
C LEU A 99 -4.88 22.29 1.73
N VAL A 100 -3.57 22.48 1.58
CA VAL A 100 -2.91 22.59 0.28
C VAL A 100 -1.84 21.50 0.21
N ILE A 101 -1.95 20.64 -0.80
CA ILE A 101 -0.95 19.60 -1.05
C ILE A 101 0.30 20.25 -1.64
N GLY A 102 1.42 20.05 -0.96
CA GLY A 102 2.73 20.52 -1.38
C GLY A 102 3.52 19.43 -2.09
N LYS A 103 4.81 19.33 -1.77
CA LYS A 103 5.73 18.40 -2.40
C LYS A 103 5.34 16.94 -2.09
N ILE A 104 5.36 16.11 -3.14
CA ILE A 104 5.21 14.67 -3.04
C ILE A 104 6.52 14.03 -3.46
N SER A 105 7.15 13.29 -2.54
CA SER A 105 8.37 12.53 -2.78
C SER A 105 8.05 11.04 -2.75
N THR A 106 8.57 10.30 -3.73
CA THR A 106 8.30 8.87 -3.85
C THR A 106 9.59 8.09 -4.00
N PHE A 107 9.61 6.89 -3.43
CA PHE A 107 10.65 5.90 -3.58
C PHE A 107 10.01 4.53 -3.75
N SER A 108 10.53 3.74 -4.69
CA SER A 108 10.01 2.41 -4.99
C SER A 108 11.08 1.37 -4.61
N PRO A 109 10.95 0.71 -3.44
CA PRO A 109 11.92 -0.31 -3.03
C PRO A 109 11.86 -1.56 -3.89
N ARG A 110 10.71 -1.84 -4.50
CA ARG A 110 10.48 -2.95 -5.44
C ARG A 110 9.24 -2.68 -6.28
N ASP A 111 9.01 -3.49 -7.33
CA ASP A 111 7.79 -3.40 -8.11
C ASP A 111 6.54 -3.58 -7.24
N GLY A 112 5.54 -2.77 -7.52
CA GLY A 112 4.26 -2.80 -6.80
C GLY A 112 4.30 -2.22 -5.39
N VAL A 113 5.41 -1.60 -4.97
CA VAL A 113 5.54 -0.93 -3.68
C VAL A 113 6.08 0.49 -3.87
N VAL A 114 5.43 1.45 -3.25
CA VAL A 114 5.87 2.85 -3.24
C VAL A 114 5.83 3.37 -1.81
N GLU A 115 6.93 3.97 -1.39
CA GLU A 115 6.98 4.77 -0.18
C GLU A 115 6.90 6.24 -0.58
N GLY A 116 5.88 6.92 -0.09
CA GLY A 116 5.62 8.31 -0.39
C GLY A 116 5.61 9.18 0.84
N VAL A 117 6.10 10.39 0.69
CA VAL A 117 5.96 11.45 1.69
C VAL A 117 5.27 12.62 1.03
N VAL A 118 4.16 13.04 1.60
CA VAL A 118 3.36 14.17 1.12
C VAL A 118 3.42 15.29 2.16
N VAL A 119 3.87 16.46 1.73
CA VAL A 119 3.82 17.65 2.56
C VAL A 119 2.45 18.29 2.38
N VAL A 120 1.74 18.49 3.48
CA VAL A 120 0.42 19.10 3.50
C VAL A 120 0.47 20.39 4.31
N HIS A 121 0.08 21.48 3.69
CA HIS A 121 0.05 22.80 4.32
C HIS A 121 -1.35 23.11 4.83
N ASN A 122 -1.43 23.58 6.05
CA ASN A 122 -2.65 24.08 6.66
C ASN A 122 -2.36 25.43 7.32
N ARG A 123 -2.71 26.52 6.66
CA ARG A 123 -2.38 27.89 7.08
C ARG A 123 -0.88 28.02 7.37
N ASP A 124 -0.52 28.26 8.64
CA ASP A 124 0.87 28.49 9.07
C ASP A 124 1.65 27.22 9.35
N ARG A 125 1.01 26.05 9.22
CA ARG A 125 1.63 24.76 9.54
C ARG A 125 1.80 23.89 8.32
N ALA A 126 2.94 23.19 8.27
CA ALA A 126 3.14 22.09 7.34
C ALA A 126 3.26 20.77 8.12
N ARG A 127 2.67 19.73 7.60
CA ARG A 127 2.80 18.36 8.10
C ARG A 127 3.28 17.45 6.99
N ALA A 128 4.07 16.47 7.33
CA ALA A 128 4.42 15.40 6.41
C ALA A 128 3.56 14.18 6.72
N VAL A 129 3.00 13.58 5.69
CA VAL A 129 2.29 12.30 5.77
C VAL A 129 3.10 11.26 5.02
N ALA A 130 3.61 10.27 5.72
CA ALA A 130 4.34 9.16 5.13
C ALA A 130 3.37 8.01 4.88
N ILE A 131 3.34 7.51 3.65
CA ILE A 131 2.41 6.48 3.21
C ILE A 131 3.18 5.42 2.43
N ARG A 132 3.04 4.16 2.83
CA ARG A 132 3.47 3.03 2.04
C ARG A 132 2.29 2.48 1.25
N LEU A 133 2.41 2.51 -0.06
CA LEU A 133 1.44 1.92 -0.99
C LEU A 133 1.94 0.58 -1.49
N GLU A 134 1.05 -0.38 -1.54
CA GLU A 134 1.28 -1.66 -2.22
C GLU A 134 0.15 -1.94 -3.21
N GLY A 135 0.50 -2.59 -4.32
CA GLY A 135 -0.49 -3.05 -5.28
C GLY A 135 -1.32 -4.19 -4.72
N TYR A 136 -2.62 -4.08 -4.85
CA TYR A 136 -3.59 -5.11 -4.44
C TYR A 136 -4.80 -5.08 -5.38
N ASN A 137 -5.10 -6.22 -6.00
CA ASN A 137 -6.23 -6.33 -6.94
C ASN A 137 -6.26 -5.21 -8.00
N GLY A 138 -5.12 -4.92 -8.62
CA GLY A 138 -5.01 -3.96 -9.71
C GLY A 138 -5.01 -2.49 -9.29
N ARG A 139 -4.90 -2.17 -8.01
CA ARG A 139 -4.85 -0.79 -7.52
C ARG A 139 -3.94 -0.63 -6.32
N TRP A 140 -3.57 0.62 -6.05
CA TRP A 140 -2.79 0.98 -4.87
C TRP A 140 -3.62 0.89 -3.60
N ARG A 141 -2.99 0.41 -2.55
CA ARG A 141 -3.57 0.29 -1.22
C ARG A 141 -2.55 0.72 -0.17
N ALA A 142 -2.94 1.55 0.77
CA ALA A 142 -2.07 1.98 1.86
C ALA A 142 -1.89 0.86 2.88
N LYS A 143 -0.63 0.46 3.09
CA LYS A 143 -0.23 -0.56 4.07
C LYS A 143 0.31 0.03 5.35
N SER A 144 0.76 1.27 5.31
CA SER A 144 1.09 2.04 6.49
C SER A 144 0.88 3.52 6.24
N VAL A 145 0.53 4.25 7.27
CA VAL A 145 0.35 5.71 7.27
C VAL A 145 0.89 6.27 8.57
N ALA A 146 1.70 7.29 8.47
CA ALA A 146 2.20 8.04 9.61
C ALA A 146 2.09 9.54 9.35
N VAL A 147 1.53 10.28 10.29
CA VAL A 147 1.47 11.74 10.24
C VAL A 147 2.55 12.28 11.17
N LEU A 148 3.45 13.05 10.60
CA LEU A 148 4.62 13.60 11.27
C LEU A 148 4.41 15.07 11.66
#